data_637b299271560cf81d7b944da690e372
#
_entry.id   637b299271560cf81d7b944da690e372
#
_cell.length_a   1.000
_cell.length_b   1.000
_cell.length_c   1.000
_cell.angle_alpha   90.00
_cell.angle_beta   90.00
_cell.angle_gamma   90.00
#
_symmetry.space_group_name_H-M   'P 1'
#
loop_
_entity.id
_entity.type
_entity.pdbx_description
1 polymer ?
#
loop_
_entity_poly.entity_id
_entity_poly.type
_entity_poly.pdbx_seq_one_letter_code
_entity_poly.pdbx_strand_id
1 'polypeptide(L)'
;MGYLPQEESIFRKLSVQDNLLAVLETRKGLSRKDRIARAEHLMERFGVTHVRKSLAMTLSGGEKRRLSLARCLCTDPKLLLLDEPFVGIDPIAVQEIHKIIRELRDRDGLAILITDHQVRETLEIVDRASLLVEGKVMIEGSSDELVNDENARRLYFGSDFRW
;
A
#
# COMPACT_ATOMS: atom_id res chain seq x y z
N MET A 1 -7.75 3.18 11.59
CA MET A 1 -7.83 2.76 10.18
C MET A 1 -6.94 3.70 9.37
N GLY A 2 -6.07 3.15 8.51
CA GLY A 2 -5.30 3.90 7.51
C GLY A 2 -5.93 3.69 6.14
N TYR A 3 -5.85 4.70 5.26
CA TYR A 3 -6.38 4.62 3.90
C TYR A 3 -5.38 5.20 2.90
N LEU A 4 -5.03 4.41 1.90
CA LEU A 4 -4.24 4.81 0.76
C LEU A 4 -5.17 4.90 -0.45
N PRO A 5 -5.53 6.10 -0.91
CA PRO A 5 -6.37 6.26 -2.09
C PRO A 5 -5.58 5.96 -3.37
N GLN A 6 -6.30 5.71 -4.47
CA GLN A 6 -5.74 5.55 -5.80
C GLN A 6 -4.95 6.79 -6.23
N GLU A 7 -5.50 7.98 -6.01
CA GLU A 7 -4.84 9.25 -6.33
C GLU A 7 -3.75 9.62 -5.31
N GLU A 8 -2.76 10.42 -5.76
CA GLU A 8 -1.69 10.92 -4.88
C GLU A 8 -2.25 11.80 -3.74
N SER A 9 -2.16 11.31 -2.51
CA SER A 9 -2.61 12.03 -1.31
C SER A 9 -1.49 12.79 -0.58
N ILE A 10 -0.28 12.87 -1.16
CA ILE A 10 0.88 13.54 -0.54
C ILE A 10 0.80 15.06 -0.66
N PHE A 11 1.38 15.75 0.30
CA PHE A 11 1.56 17.21 0.25
C PHE A 11 2.74 17.55 -0.67
N ARG A 12 2.46 17.80 -1.94
CA ARG A 12 3.45 17.92 -3.03
C ARG A 12 4.55 18.96 -2.77
N LYS A 13 4.24 20.06 -2.07
CA LYS A 13 5.15 21.17 -1.76
C LYS A 13 5.88 21.02 -0.42
N LEU A 14 5.61 19.95 0.31
CA LEU A 14 6.34 19.61 1.54
C LEU A 14 7.46 18.62 1.24
N SER A 15 8.50 18.62 2.09
CA SER A 15 9.53 17.58 2.05
C SER A 15 8.94 16.21 2.45
N VAL A 16 9.67 15.12 2.18
CA VAL A 16 9.31 13.78 2.65
C VAL A 16 9.11 13.78 4.17
N GLN A 17 10.06 14.33 4.90
CA GLN A 17 9.97 14.43 6.37
C GLN A 17 8.76 15.25 6.82
N ASP A 18 8.52 16.42 6.19
CA ASP A 18 7.40 17.28 6.58
C ASP A 18 6.04 16.65 6.24
N ASN A 19 5.96 15.84 5.20
CA ASN A 19 4.77 15.04 4.89
C ASN A 19 4.38 14.09 6.03
N LEU A 20 5.36 13.47 6.70
CA LEU A 20 5.11 12.60 7.86
C LEU A 20 4.81 13.42 9.10
N LEU A 21 5.60 14.49 9.34
CA LEU A 21 5.40 15.38 10.51
C LEU A 21 4.03 16.02 10.50
N ALA A 22 3.52 16.48 9.35
CA ALA A 22 2.19 17.08 9.24
C ALA A 22 1.07 16.13 9.70
N VAL A 23 1.19 14.83 9.41
CA VAL A 23 0.24 13.83 9.91
C VAL A 23 0.46 13.55 11.38
N LEU A 24 1.72 13.41 11.83
CA LEU A 24 2.06 13.14 13.22
C LEU A 24 1.66 14.28 14.17
N GLU A 25 1.58 15.53 13.68
CA GLU A 25 1.10 16.68 14.47
C GLU A 25 -0.37 16.56 14.86
N THR A 26 -1.18 15.82 14.09
CA THR A 26 -2.58 15.60 14.45
C THR A 26 -2.74 14.63 15.63
N ARG A 27 -1.69 13.90 15.99
CA ARG A 27 -1.73 12.93 17.10
C ARG A 27 -1.55 13.60 18.44
N LYS A 28 -2.57 13.45 19.29
CA LYS A 28 -2.51 13.93 20.69
C LYS A 28 -1.51 13.09 21.48
N GLY A 29 -0.76 13.73 22.39
CA GLY A 29 0.14 13.05 23.34
C GLY A 29 1.56 12.80 22.82
N LEU A 30 1.88 13.06 21.54
CA LEU A 30 3.24 12.98 21.04
C LEU A 30 3.98 14.31 21.21
N SER A 31 5.14 14.28 21.91
CA SER A 31 6.04 15.42 21.94
C SER A 31 6.67 15.69 20.57
N ARG A 32 7.25 16.87 20.36
CA ARG A 32 7.99 17.17 19.13
C ARG A 32 9.13 16.15 18.88
N LYS A 33 9.82 15.74 19.93
CA LYS A 33 10.90 14.76 19.87
C LYS A 33 10.38 13.40 19.39
N ASP A 34 9.24 12.94 19.94
CA ASP A 34 8.64 11.65 19.57
C ASP A 34 8.15 11.67 18.12
N ARG A 35 7.57 12.78 17.65
CA ARG A 35 7.15 12.93 16.25
C ARG A 35 8.33 12.83 15.30
N ILE A 36 9.46 13.50 15.61
CA ILE A 36 10.67 13.43 14.78
C ILE A 36 11.22 11.99 14.77
N ALA A 37 11.33 11.35 15.92
CA ALA A 37 11.81 9.96 16.02
C ALA A 37 10.90 9.00 15.25
N ARG A 38 9.58 9.21 15.33
CA ARG A 38 8.60 8.39 14.58
C ARG A 38 8.70 8.61 13.06
N ALA A 39 8.85 9.86 12.63
CA ALA A 39 9.05 10.19 11.22
C ALA A 39 10.32 9.54 10.66
N GLU A 40 11.42 9.60 11.43
CA GLU A 40 12.70 8.97 11.09
C GLU A 40 12.54 7.46 10.91
N HIS A 41 11.97 6.79 11.91
CA HIS A 41 11.71 5.35 11.86
C HIS A 41 10.86 4.95 10.63
N LEU A 42 9.82 5.74 10.31
CA LEU A 42 8.99 5.47 9.14
C LEU A 42 9.77 5.69 7.84
N MET A 43 10.60 6.74 7.74
CA MET A 43 11.44 6.97 6.55
C MET A 43 12.43 5.82 6.33
N GLU A 44 13.06 5.33 7.38
CA GLU A 44 13.97 4.17 7.32
C GLU A 44 13.23 2.92 6.86
N ARG A 45 12.11 2.61 7.51
CA ARG A 45 11.31 1.41 7.23
C ARG A 45 10.78 1.37 5.79
N PHE A 46 10.40 2.52 5.24
CA PHE A 46 9.87 2.64 3.89
C PHE A 46 10.93 3.00 2.84
N GLY A 47 12.22 3.04 3.22
CA GLY A 47 13.32 3.26 2.30
C GLY A 47 13.32 4.64 1.61
N VAL A 48 12.83 5.70 2.30
CA VAL A 48 12.77 7.07 1.77
C VAL A 48 13.66 8.06 2.53
N THR A 49 14.57 7.57 3.37
CA THR A 49 15.50 8.41 4.15
C THR A 49 16.43 9.23 3.26
N HIS A 50 16.90 8.65 2.13
CA HIS A 50 17.80 9.30 1.20
C HIS A 50 17.21 10.54 0.53
N VAL A 51 15.87 10.61 0.42
CA VAL A 51 15.11 11.74 -0.14
C VAL A 51 14.39 12.59 0.93
N ARG A 52 14.75 12.45 2.21
CA ARG A 52 14.07 13.09 3.35
C ARG A 52 13.79 14.59 3.20
N LYS A 53 14.73 15.33 2.56
CA LYS A 53 14.63 16.78 2.33
C LYS A 53 14.08 17.14 0.95
N SER A 54 13.88 16.17 0.08
CA SER A 54 13.34 16.40 -1.26
C SER A 54 11.86 16.77 -1.17
N LEU A 55 11.42 17.67 -2.02
CA LEU A 55 10.00 17.98 -2.14
C LEU A 55 9.26 16.76 -2.70
N ALA A 56 8.10 16.42 -2.15
CA ALA A 56 7.37 15.23 -2.54
C ALA A 56 6.96 15.24 -4.04
N MET A 57 6.82 16.40 -4.64
CA MET A 57 6.56 16.53 -6.08
C MET A 57 7.72 16.03 -6.98
N THR A 58 8.94 15.97 -6.48
CA THR A 58 10.13 15.55 -7.24
C THR A 58 10.46 14.07 -7.13
N LEU A 59 9.71 13.33 -6.31
CA LEU A 59 9.90 11.90 -6.08
C LEU A 59 9.48 11.08 -7.31
N SER A 60 10.12 9.92 -7.49
CA SER A 60 9.64 8.87 -8.40
C SER A 60 8.28 8.31 -7.96
N GLY A 61 7.57 7.60 -8.84
CA GLY A 61 6.29 6.97 -8.52
C GLY A 61 6.39 6.00 -7.33
N GLY A 62 7.42 5.16 -7.30
CA GLY A 62 7.68 4.22 -6.20
C GLY A 62 7.96 4.92 -4.87
N GLU A 63 8.80 5.98 -4.87
CA GLU A 63 9.06 6.76 -3.65
C GLU A 63 7.81 7.47 -3.13
N LYS A 64 7.00 8.03 -4.02
CA LYS A 64 5.71 8.64 -3.65
C LYS A 64 4.77 7.61 -3.02
N ARG A 65 4.69 6.39 -3.58
CA ARG A 65 3.84 5.33 -3.05
C ARG A 65 4.32 4.87 -1.68
N ARG A 66 5.64 4.69 -1.49
CA ARG A 66 6.22 4.37 -0.18
C ARG A 66 6.00 5.47 0.85
N LEU A 67 6.15 6.75 0.47
CA LEU A 67 5.82 7.87 1.35
C LEU A 67 4.33 7.89 1.73
N SER A 68 3.42 7.62 0.78
CA SER A 68 1.98 7.56 1.04
C SER A 68 1.63 6.44 2.03
N LEU A 69 2.22 5.25 1.88
CA LEU A 69 2.08 4.14 2.82
C LEU A 69 2.62 4.50 4.21
N ALA A 70 3.81 5.11 4.29
CA ALA A 70 4.40 5.56 5.55
C ALA A 70 3.48 6.56 6.28
N ARG A 71 2.82 7.47 5.53
CA ARG A 71 1.84 8.41 6.09
C ARG A 71 0.63 7.71 6.69
N CYS A 72 0.12 6.65 6.04
CA CYS A 72 -0.99 5.86 6.59
C CYS A 72 -0.64 5.27 7.95
N LEU A 73 0.63 4.89 8.17
CA LEU A 73 1.09 4.31 9.43
C LEU A 73 1.39 5.34 10.54
N CYS A 74 1.38 6.63 10.24
CA CYS A 74 1.55 7.67 11.26
C CYS A 74 0.48 7.61 12.36
N THR A 75 -0.69 7.05 12.07
CA THR A 75 -1.84 6.97 12.99
C THR A 75 -1.93 5.64 13.75
N ASP A 76 -0.95 4.74 13.60
CA ASP A 76 -0.93 3.39 14.16
C ASP A 76 -2.25 2.63 13.90
N PRO A 77 -2.65 2.44 12.65
CA PRO A 77 -3.90 1.79 12.31
C PRO A 77 -3.86 0.28 12.63
N LYS A 78 -5.02 -0.31 12.91
CA LYS A 78 -5.20 -1.78 12.99
C LYS A 78 -5.68 -2.37 11.67
N LEU A 79 -6.22 -1.54 10.79
CA LEU A 79 -6.69 -1.89 9.45
C LEU A 79 -6.15 -0.88 8.45
N LEU A 80 -5.59 -1.37 7.36
CA LEU A 80 -5.11 -0.58 6.23
C LEU A 80 -5.95 -0.91 4.99
N LEU A 81 -6.52 0.13 4.38
CA LEU A 81 -7.24 0.03 3.11
C LEU A 81 -6.31 0.58 2.02
N LEU A 82 -6.04 -0.23 1.01
CA LEU A 82 -5.17 0.12 -0.12
C LEU A 82 -5.98 0.07 -1.41
N ASP A 83 -6.17 1.22 -2.03
CA ASP A 83 -6.90 1.35 -3.27
C ASP A 83 -5.92 1.46 -4.43
N GLU A 84 -5.90 0.44 -5.30
CA GLU A 84 -5.00 0.27 -6.44
C GLU A 84 -3.52 0.59 -6.10
N PRO A 85 -2.90 -0.11 -5.12
CA PRO A 85 -1.56 0.24 -4.63
C PRO A 85 -0.45 0.08 -5.66
N PHE A 86 -0.65 -0.66 -6.75
CA PHE A 86 0.37 -0.98 -7.75
C PHE A 86 0.27 -0.15 -9.02
N VAL A 87 -0.76 0.69 -9.16
CA VAL A 87 -0.99 1.49 -10.37
C VAL A 87 0.05 2.60 -10.49
N GLY A 88 0.60 2.74 -11.71
CA GLY A 88 1.49 3.86 -12.07
C GLY A 88 2.91 3.79 -11.51
N ILE A 89 3.33 2.63 -11.01
CA ILE A 89 4.72 2.39 -10.56
C ILE A 89 5.38 1.30 -11.40
N ASP A 90 6.72 1.32 -11.42
CA ASP A 90 7.51 0.34 -12.17
C ASP A 90 7.56 -1.03 -11.46
N PRO A 91 7.89 -2.14 -12.18
CA PRO A 91 7.88 -3.48 -11.61
C PRO A 91 8.82 -3.66 -10.39
N ILE A 92 9.95 -2.94 -10.33
CA ILE A 92 10.86 -3.02 -9.19
C ILE A 92 10.19 -2.41 -7.96
N ALA A 93 9.56 -1.24 -8.14
CA ALA A 93 8.81 -0.59 -7.06
C ALA A 93 7.61 -1.44 -6.59
N VAL A 94 6.92 -2.18 -7.49
CA VAL A 94 5.87 -3.14 -7.12
C VAL A 94 6.41 -4.18 -6.15
N GLN A 95 7.56 -4.81 -6.45
CA GLN A 95 8.17 -5.82 -5.57
C GLN A 95 8.56 -5.25 -4.20
N GLU A 96 9.04 -4.01 -4.15
CA GLU A 96 9.31 -3.32 -2.88
C GLU A 96 8.03 -3.09 -2.06
N ILE A 97 6.94 -2.69 -2.71
CA ILE A 97 5.63 -2.52 -2.06
C ILE A 97 5.09 -3.87 -1.57
N HIS A 98 5.20 -4.94 -2.35
CA HIS A 98 4.85 -6.30 -1.93
C HIS A 98 5.57 -6.70 -0.64
N LYS A 99 6.89 -6.47 -0.58
CA LYS A 99 7.69 -6.75 0.62
C LYS A 99 7.19 -5.96 1.82
N ILE A 100 6.93 -4.67 1.64
CA ILE A 100 6.40 -3.80 2.70
C ILE A 100 5.05 -4.32 3.21
N ILE A 101 4.11 -4.64 2.30
CA ILE A 101 2.77 -5.13 2.66
C ILE A 101 2.86 -6.45 3.44
N ARG A 102 3.69 -7.39 2.98
CA ARG A 102 3.93 -8.66 3.71
C ARG A 102 4.51 -8.41 5.10
N GLU A 103 5.49 -7.52 5.25
CA GLU A 103 6.06 -7.18 6.55
C GLU A 103 5.04 -6.55 7.51
N LEU A 104 4.16 -5.68 7.01
CA LEU A 104 3.08 -5.08 7.78
C LEU A 104 2.07 -6.12 8.28
N ARG A 105 1.74 -7.11 7.44
CA ARG A 105 0.86 -8.23 7.81
C ARG A 105 1.54 -9.16 8.81
N ASP A 106 2.73 -9.67 8.46
CA ASP A 106 3.35 -10.80 9.16
C ASP A 106 4.02 -10.40 10.48
N ARG A 107 4.63 -9.21 10.54
CA ARG A 107 5.35 -8.74 11.72
C ARG A 107 4.50 -7.85 12.62
N ASP A 108 3.72 -6.95 12.01
CA ASP A 108 2.92 -5.98 12.78
C ASP A 108 1.51 -6.50 13.07
N GLY A 109 1.09 -7.61 12.45
CA GLY A 109 -0.26 -8.16 12.60
C GLY A 109 -1.35 -7.22 12.05
N LEU A 110 -1.01 -6.42 11.04
CA LEU A 110 -1.93 -5.44 10.46
C LEU A 110 -2.92 -6.14 9.53
N ALA A 111 -4.21 -5.92 9.73
CA ALA A 111 -5.21 -6.32 8.75
C ALA A 111 -5.13 -5.40 7.53
N ILE A 112 -5.09 -5.96 6.31
CA ILE A 112 -4.94 -5.20 5.07
C ILE A 112 -6.02 -5.63 4.09
N LEU A 113 -6.77 -4.65 3.56
CA LEU A 113 -7.70 -4.84 2.47
C LEU A 113 -7.16 -4.11 1.24
N ILE A 114 -7.05 -4.82 0.12
CA ILE A 114 -6.55 -4.30 -1.15
C ILE A 114 -7.67 -4.38 -2.19
N THR A 115 -7.89 -3.30 -2.92
CA THR A 115 -8.65 -3.30 -4.17
C THR A 115 -7.67 -3.03 -5.31
N ASP A 116 -7.64 -3.89 -6.33
CA ASP A 116 -6.79 -3.68 -7.51
C ASP A 116 -7.34 -4.47 -8.70
N HIS A 117 -7.06 -4.01 -9.90
CA HIS A 117 -7.33 -4.70 -11.15
C HIS A 117 -6.10 -5.46 -11.68
N GLN A 118 -4.93 -5.25 -11.09
CA GLN A 118 -3.70 -6.00 -11.39
C GLN A 118 -3.71 -7.32 -10.62
N VAL A 119 -4.42 -8.31 -11.18
CA VAL A 119 -4.71 -9.59 -10.52
C VAL A 119 -3.46 -10.31 -10.04
N ARG A 120 -2.45 -10.44 -10.92
CA ARG A 120 -1.23 -11.19 -10.59
C ARG A 120 -0.53 -10.57 -9.37
N GLU A 121 -0.31 -9.25 -9.41
CA GLU A 121 0.35 -8.52 -8.35
C GLU A 121 -0.41 -8.66 -7.01
N THR A 122 -1.73 -8.61 -7.07
CA THR A 122 -2.58 -8.73 -5.88
C THR A 122 -2.56 -10.15 -5.32
N LEU A 123 -2.81 -11.18 -6.17
CA LEU A 123 -2.89 -12.56 -5.73
C LEU A 123 -1.58 -13.10 -5.14
N GLU A 124 -0.42 -12.53 -5.52
CA GLU A 124 0.88 -12.90 -4.96
C GLU A 124 1.03 -12.58 -3.47
N ILE A 125 0.25 -11.65 -2.92
CA ILE A 125 0.47 -11.13 -1.56
C ILE A 125 -0.72 -11.28 -0.61
N VAL A 126 -1.89 -11.67 -1.11
CA VAL A 126 -3.09 -11.81 -0.29
C VAL A 126 -3.29 -13.24 0.21
N ASP A 127 -3.88 -13.40 1.37
CA ASP A 127 -4.27 -14.70 1.92
C ASP A 127 -5.59 -15.20 1.32
N ARG A 128 -6.50 -14.26 1.01
CA ARG A 128 -7.81 -14.49 0.39
C ARG A 128 -8.14 -13.36 -0.55
N ALA A 129 -8.88 -13.67 -1.61
CA ALA A 129 -9.39 -12.68 -2.53
C ALA A 129 -10.86 -12.95 -2.87
N SER A 130 -11.56 -11.89 -3.25
CA SER A 130 -12.94 -11.94 -3.73
C SER A 130 -13.03 -11.26 -5.08
N LEU A 131 -13.55 -11.95 -6.08
CA LEU A 131 -13.81 -11.39 -7.40
C LEU A 131 -15.18 -10.72 -7.44
N LEU A 132 -15.19 -9.41 -7.69
CA LEU A 132 -16.40 -8.62 -7.86
C LEU A 132 -16.71 -8.42 -9.34
N VAL A 133 -17.93 -8.78 -9.75
CA VAL A 133 -18.47 -8.52 -11.08
C VAL A 133 -19.84 -7.88 -10.94
N GLU A 134 -20.05 -6.74 -11.57
CA GLU A 134 -21.33 -5.99 -11.52
C GLU A 134 -21.87 -5.77 -10.09
N GLY A 135 -20.97 -5.47 -9.15
CA GLY A 135 -21.33 -5.21 -7.75
C GLY A 135 -21.67 -6.45 -6.91
N LYS A 136 -21.43 -7.66 -7.42
CA LYS A 136 -21.65 -8.92 -6.73
C LYS A 136 -20.34 -9.69 -6.56
N VAL A 137 -20.17 -10.31 -5.38
CA VAL A 137 -19.09 -11.26 -5.18
C VAL A 137 -19.44 -12.55 -5.92
N MET A 138 -18.66 -12.87 -6.96
CA MET A 138 -18.85 -14.06 -7.79
C MET A 138 -18.11 -15.26 -7.23
N ILE A 139 -16.90 -15.04 -6.75
CA ILE A 139 -16.00 -16.08 -6.23
C ILE A 139 -15.21 -15.48 -5.09
N GLU A 140 -14.98 -16.27 -4.06
CA GLU A 140 -14.13 -15.93 -2.92
C GLU A 140 -13.32 -17.15 -2.50
N GLY A 141 -12.03 -16.96 -2.23
CA GLY A 141 -11.14 -18.05 -1.83
C GLY A 141 -9.68 -17.62 -1.70
N SER A 142 -8.80 -18.58 -1.56
CA SER A 142 -7.35 -18.39 -1.67
C SER A 142 -6.95 -18.05 -3.11
N SER A 143 -5.72 -17.56 -3.29
CA SER A 143 -5.18 -17.27 -4.62
C SER A 143 -5.22 -18.51 -5.53
N ASP A 144 -4.85 -19.67 -5.00
CA ASP A 144 -4.85 -20.93 -5.76
C ASP A 144 -6.27 -21.36 -6.16
N GLU A 145 -7.26 -21.20 -5.28
CA GLU A 145 -8.66 -21.52 -5.60
C GLU A 145 -9.18 -20.60 -6.71
N LEU A 146 -8.91 -19.29 -6.64
CA LEU A 146 -9.36 -18.35 -7.66
C LEU A 146 -8.72 -18.63 -9.03
N VAL A 147 -7.42 -18.87 -9.06
CA VAL A 147 -6.66 -19.10 -10.32
C VAL A 147 -7.11 -20.38 -11.03
N ASN A 148 -7.54 -21.41 -10.28
CA ASN A 148 -8.00 -22.66 -10.82
C ASN A 148 -9.51 -22.70 -11.10
N ASP A 149 -10.28 -21.69 -10.69
CA ASP A 149 -11.72 -21.64 -10.94
C ASP A 149 -12.03 -21.30 -12.41
N GLU A 150 -12.85 -22.14 -13.04
CA GLU A 150 -13.22 -22.02 -14.46
C GLU A 150 -14.00 -20.72 -14.75
N ASN A 151 -14.85 -20.28 -13.83
CA ASN A 151 -15.62 -19.05 -14.00
C ASN A 151 -14.74 -17.81 -13.85
N ALA A 152 -13.81 -17.80 -12.87
CA ALA A 152 -12.82 -16.74 -12.73
C ALA A 152 -11.96 -16.60 -13.99
N ARG A 153 -11.48 -17.71 -14.53
CA ARG A 153 -10.71 -17.75 -15.78
C ARG A 153 -11.51 -17.23 -16.96
N ARG A 154 -12.74 -17.68 -17.14
CA ARG A 154 -13.59 -17.27 -18.25
C ARG A 154 -14.01 -15.81 -18.18
N LEU A 155 -14.35 -15.31 -17.01
CA LEU A 155 -14.99 -13.98 -16.83
C LEU A 155 -13.98 -12.86 -16.61
N TYR A 156 -12.80 -13.17 -16.04
CA TYR A 156 -11.89 -12.13 -15.60
C TYR A 156 -10.43 -12.33 -16.04
N PHE A 157 -9.85 -13.52 -15.88
CA PHE A 157 -8.44 -13.73 -16.17
C PHE A 157 -8.14 -13.92 -17.66
N GLY A 158 -9.12 -14.43 -18.43
CA GLY A 158 -8.91 -14.87 -19.81
C GLY A 158 -8.28 -16.27 -19.89
N SER A 159 -8.45 -16.92 -21.06
CA SER A 159 -7.96 -18.30 -21.31
C SER A 159 -6.44 -18.44 -21.20
N ASP A 160 -5.70 -17.38 -21.48
CA ASP A 160 -4.23 -17.37 -21.56
C ASP A 160 -3.55 -16.95 -20.25
N PHE A 161 -4.32 -16.71 -19.19
CA PHE A 161 -3.76 -16.36 -17.89
C PHE A 161 -2.91 -17.51 -17.34
N ARG A 162 -1.62 -17.26 -17.15
CA ARG A 162 -0.66 -18.18 -16.54
C ARG A 162 -0.21 -17.61 -15.20
N TRP A 163 -0.34 -18.43 -14.18
CA TRP A 163 0.11 -18.16 -12.80
C TRP A 163 1.54 -18.59 -12.62
#